data_7ea7f46d1e39d76709793c9a5de5fe52
#
_entry.id   7ea7f46d1e39d76709793c9a5de5fe52
#
_cell.length_a   1.000
_cell.length_b   1.000
_cell.length_c   1.000
_cell.angle_alpha   90.00
_cell.angle_beta   90.00
_cell.angle_gamma   90.00
#
_symmetry.space_group_name_H-M   'P 1'
#
loop_
_entity.id
_entity.type
_entity.pdbx_description
1 polymer ?
#
loop_
_entity_poly.entity_id
_entity_poly.type
_entity_poly.pdbx_seq_one_letter_code
_entity_poly.pdbx_strand_id
1 'polypeptide(L)'
;MAEVSSCIRYAGSKSRVADLIMDRLPDGIEDWREPFFGSGAVTIRFLQDERKSAKCKRIVINDLYYEVYALWKCVQENPSKLVDTVIGFMERFCPKQRELTEKMLSSAEEESAVEDGRKLWAWARERDTIEGLSFYERAARFYIVNHISFSALGDSASFSAPMLKKFNFGLTQQIFDVSKLLQRAEIYNESFENVLKDTNDNSFTFLDPPYFSQETVAPMYGFRGSMHAGFRHEDFLRVCKEIKGKFLITYDDSLQVRRLFKESGFYVEPYSMTYTIAVKSVETALAGEELFISNYKAKSTVLLDDDIL
;
A
#
# COMPACT_ATOMS: atom_id res chain seq x y z
N MET A 1 2.08 5.89 -22.33
CA MET A 1 0.91 6.21 -21.46
C MET A 1 1.43 7.00 -20.27
N ALA A 2 0.60 7.87 -19.64
CA ALA A 2 1.00 8.50 -18.39
C ALA A 2 1.18 7.41 -17.32
N GLU A 3 2.13 7.62 -16.41
CA GLU A 3 2.37 6.70 -15.30
C GLU A 3 1.17 6.71 -14.36
N VAL A 4 0.61 5.52 -14.10
CA VAL A 4 -0.52 5.34 -13.18
C VAL A 4 0.04 5.07 -11.80
N SER A 5 -0.28 5.92 -10.85
CA SER A 5 0.06 5.73 -9.44
C SER A 5 -1.11 5.12 -8.66
N SER A 6 -0.82 4.58 -7.47
CA SER A 6 -1.87 4.11 -6.56
C SER A 6 -2.88 5.21 -6.26
N CYS A 7 -4.15 4.85 -6.13
CA CYS A 7 -5.21 5.79 -5.76
C CYS A 7 -5.30 6.06 -4.25
N ILE A 8 -4.47 5.42 -3.44
CA ILE A 8 -4.36 5.67 -2.00
C ILE A 8 -2.92 5.92 -1.58
N ARG A 9 -2.77 6.65 -0.50
CA ARG A 9 -1.51 6.78 0.23
C ARG A 9 -1.45 5.64 1.25
N TYR A 10 -0.27 5.07 1.45
CA TYR A 10 -0.10 3.98 2.40
C TYR A 10 1.26 4.09 3.08
N ALA A 11 1.28 3.94 4.40
CA ALA A 11 2.54 3.92 5.14
C ALA A 11 3.35 2.69 4.71
N GLY A 12 4.63 2.87 4.44
CA GLY A 12 5.47 1.80 3.91
C GLY A 12 5.30 1.52 2.41
N SER A 13 4.49 2.32 1.67
CA SER A 13 4.32 2.14 0.22
C SER A 13 5.66 2.08 -0.51
N LYS A 14 5.84 1.06 -1.35
CA LYS A 14 7.05 0.83 -2.15
C LYS A 14 7.09 1.63 -3.45
N SER A 15 6.22 2.66 -3.60
CA SER A 15 6.18 3.47 -4.83
C SER A 15 7.52 4.08 -5.22
N ARG A 16 8.34 4.50 -4.23
CA ARG A 16 9.66 5.11 -4.48
C ARG A 16 10.74 4.12 -4.90
N VAL A 17 10.57 2.86 -4.59
CA VAL A 17 11.51 1.78 -4.91
C VAL A 17 10.93 0.76 -5.88
N ALA A 18 9.75 1.06 -6.43
CA ALA A 18 9.09 0.15 -7.36
C ALA A 18 9.94 -0.17 -8.58
N ASP A 19 10.63 0.82 -9.17
CA ASP A 19 11.54 0.59 -10.29
C ASP A 19 12.73 -0.28 -9.89
N LEU A 20 13.30 -0.07 -8.72
CA LEU A 20 14.38 -0.88 -8.17
C LEU A 20 13.93 -2.34 -7.94
N ILE A 21 12.66 -2.54 -7.56
CA ILE A 21 12.03 -3.86 -7.46
C ILE A 21 11.87 -4.47 -8.86
N MET A 22 11.37 -3.68 -9.84
CA MET A 22 11.20 -4.16 -11.24
C MET A 22 12.51 -4.66 -11.84
N ASP A 23 13.63 -3.97 -11.57
CA ASP A 23 14.95 -4.37 -12.08
C ASP A 23 15.43 -5.72 -11.54
N ARG A 24 14.94 -6.11 -10.35
CA ARG A 24 15.27 -7.41 -9.72
C ARG A 24 14.38 -8.55 -10.16
N LEU A 25 13.25 -8.26 -10.81
CA LEU A 25 12.33 -9.31 -11.24
C LEU A 25 12.98 -10.23 -12.29
N PRO A 26 12.74 -11.55 -12.17
CA PRO A 26 13.13 -12.48 -13.21
C PRO A 26 12.33 -12.25 -14.49
N ASP A 27 12.83 -12.76 -15.60
CA ASP A 27 12.10 -12.76 -16.85
C ASP A 27 11.08 -13.90 -16.88
N GLY A 28 9.97 -13.69 -17.61
CA GLY A 28 9.02 -14.75 -17.92
C GLY A 28 8.05 -15.13 -16.80
N ILE A 29 7.68 -14.19 -15.94
CA ILE A 29 6.68 -14.38 -14.88
C ILE A 29 5.33 -14.71 -15.53
N GLU A 30 4.76 -15.87 -15.19
CA GLU A 30 3.45 -16.31 -15.66
C GLU A 30 2.34 -16.21 -14.60
N ASP A 31 2.71 -16.25 -13.31
CA ASP A 31 1.82 -16.14 -12.15
C ASP A 31 2.44 -15.13 -11.17
N TRP A 32 1.80 -13.98 -11.02
CA TRP A 32 2.20 -12.89 -10.12
C TRP A 32 1.39 -12.93 -8.85
N ARG A 33 2.03 -12.79 -7.68
CA ARG A 33 1.36 -12.75 -6.38
C ARG A 33 1.88 -11.65 -5.49
N GLU A 34 0.98 -10.90 -4.87
CA GLU A 34 1.28 -9.89 -3.85
C GLU A 34 0.31 -10.06 -2.66
N PRO A 35 0.66 -10.91 -1.66
CA PRO A 35 -0.20 -11.22 -0.52
C PRO A 35 -0.38 -10.08 0.49
N PHE A 36 0.49 -9.07 0.49
CA PHE A 36 0.45 -7.87 1.32
C PHE A 36 0.30 -6.65 0.42
N PHE A 37 -0.88 -6.49 -0.17
CA PHE A 37 -1.07 -5.57 -1.28
C PHE A 37 -0.99 -4.10 -0.89
N GLY A 38 -1.52 -3.70 0.29
CA GLY A 38 -1.48 -2.33 0.78
C GLY A 38 -1.91 -1.30 -0.26
N SER A 39 -0.96 -0.44 -0.67
CA SER A 39 -1.20 0.54 -1.74
C SER A 39 -1.20 -0.06 -3.15
N GLY A 40 -0.76 -1.28 -3.34
CA GLY A 40 -0.63 -1.92 -4.65
C GLY A 40 0.45 -1.34 -5.56
N ALA A 41 1.35 -0.52 -5.03
CA ALA A 41 2.32 0.22 -5.84
C ALA A 41 3.19 -0.69 -6.72
N VAL A 42 3.57 -1.86 -6.22
CA VAL A 42 4.46 -2.79 -6.94
C VAL A 42 3.70 -3.51 -8.06
N THR A 43 2.53 -4.08 -7.78
CA THR A 43 1.69 -4.70 -8.83
C THR A 43 1.25 -3.67 -9.88
N ILE A 44 0.84 -2.46 -9.47
CA ILE A 44 0.46 -1.41 -10.42
C ILE A 44 1.64 -1.08 -11.35
N ARG A 45 2.85 -0.96 -10.79
CA ARG A 45 4.06 -0.72 -11.60
C ARG A 45 4.42 -1.90 -12.49
N PHE A 46 4.29 -3.15 -11.98
CA PHE A 46 4.48 -4.37 -12.76
C PHE A 46 3.53 -4.45 -13.96
N LEU A 47 2.26 -4.13 -13.76
CA LEU A 47 1.23 -4.18 -14.81
C LEU A 47 1.42 -3.12 -15.90
N GLN A 48 2.07 -2.00 -15.58
CA GLN A 48 2.41 -0.95 -16.55
C GLN A 48 3.66 -1.29 -17.40
N ASP A 49 4.52 -2.17 -16.93
CA ASP A 49 5.66 -2.65 -17.72
C ASP A 49 5.25 -3.86 -18.57
N GLU A 50 4.81 -3.61 -19.79
CA GLU A 50 4.39 -4.66 -20.73
C GLU A 50 5.48 -5.70 -20.98
N ARG A 51 6.76 -5.33 -20.91
CA ARG A 51 7.89 -6.26 -21.11
C ARG A 51 7.94 -7.31 -19.98
N LYS A 52 7.55 -6.92 -18.77
CA LYS A 52 7.51 -7.79 -17.58
C LYS A 52 6.20 -8.56 -17.47
N SER A 53 5.07 -7.89 -17.71
CA SER A 53 3.74 -8.42 -17.47
C SER A 53 3.09 -9.16 -18.66
N ALA A 54 3.65 -9.04 -19.88
CA ALA A 54 3.04 -9.60 -21.09
C ALA A 54 2.81 -11.12 -21.04
N LYS A 55 3.67 -11.87 -20.33
CA LYS A 55 3.55 -13.33 -20.17
C LYS A 55 2.73 -13.74 -18.95
N CYS A 56 2.39 -12.79 -18.09
CA CYS A 56 1.67 -13.06 -16.85
C CYS A 56 0.21 -13.41 -17.15
N LYS A 57 -0.17 -14.65 -16.88
CA LYS A 57 -1.51 -15.19 -17.13
C LYS A 57 -2.40 -15.06 -15.91
N ARG A 58 -1.82 -15.09 -14.71
CA ARG A 58 -2.52 -15.03 -13.43
C ARG A 58 -1.93 -13.92 -12.57
N ILE A 59 -2.78 -13.12 -11.96
CA ILE A 59 -2.40 -12.03 -11.06
C ILE A 59 -3.24 -12.21 -9.80
N VAL A 60 -2.59 -12.49 -8.68
CA VAL A 60 -3.23 -12.68 -7.38
C VAL A 60 -2.76 -11.57 -6.44
N ILE A 61 -3.69 -10.80 -5.94
CA ILE A 61 -3.43 -9.77 -4.94
C ILE A 61 -4.32 -10.02 -3.72
N ASN A 62 -3.78 -9.71 -2.54
CA ASN A 62 -4.48 -9.97 -1.29
C ASN A 62 -4.11 -8.92 -0.25
N ASP A 63 -5.06 -8.61 0.60
CA ASP A 63 -4.76 -7.90 1.84
C ASP A 63 -5.66 -8.43 2.96
N LEU A 64 -5.04 -8.71 4.11
CA LEU A 64 -5.78 -9.19 5.27
C LEU A 64 -6.65 -8.10 5.87
N TYR A 65 -6.27 -6.81 5.69
CA TYR A 65 -7.05 -5.70 6.17
C TYR A 65 -8.29 -5.50 5.29
N TYR A 66 -9.45 -5.84 5.84
CA TYR A 66 -10.71 -5.86 5.10
C TYR A 66 -11.03 -4.54 4.38
N GLU A 67 -10.68 -3.39 4.96
CA GLU A 67 -10.95 -2.08 4.36
C GLU A 67 -10.12 -1.85 3.08
N VAL A 68 -8.87 -2.33 3.08
CA VAL A 68 -7.99 -2.31 1.90
C VAL A 68 -8.54 -3.25 0.84
N TYR A 69 -8.89 -4.49 1.21
CA TYR A 69 -9.54 -5.44 0.32
C TYR A 69 -10.82 -4.86 -0.30
N ALA A 70 -11.73 -4.32 0.53
CA ALA A 70 -12.99 -3.76 0.07
C ALA A 70 -12.78 -2.60 -0.93
N LEU A 71 -11.80 -1.72 -0.65
CA LEU A 71 -11.45 -0.66 -1.57
C LEU A 71 -11.02 -1.21 -2.94
N TRP A 72 -10.02 -2.10 -2.96
CA TRP A 72 -9.49 -2.62 -4.22
C TRP A 72 -10.51 -3.44 -5.01
N LYS A 73 -11.37 -4.16 -4.31
CA LYS A 73 -12.48 -4.90 -4.91
C LYS A 73 -13.50 -3.95 -5.55
N CYS A 74 -13.87 -2.86 -4.88
CA CYS A 74 -14.74 -1.82 -5.44
C CYS A 74 -14.10 -1.10 -6.63
N VAL A 75 -12.80 -0.79 -6.56
CA VAL A 75 -12.02 -0.21 -7.68
C VAL A 75 -12.08 -1.13 -8.90
N GLN A 76 -11.94 -2.44 -8.72
CA GLN A 76 -11.99 -3.41 -9.81
C GLN A 76 -13.40 -3.57 -10.38
N GLU A 77 -14.41 -3.80 -9.54
CA GLU A 77 -15.74 -4.22 -9.97
C GLU A 77 -16.60 -3.08 -10.50
N ASN A 78 -16.63 -1.95 -9.81
CA ASN A 78 -17.42 -0.79 -10.21
C ASN A 78 -16.83 0.52 -9.69
N PRO A 79 -15.80 1.05 -10.35
CA PRO A 79 -15.14 2.30 -9.96
C PRO A 79 -16.09 3.50 -9.95
N SER A 80 -17.07 3.56 -10.86
CA SER A 80 -18.06 4.64 -10.90
C SER A 80 -18.90 4.66 -9.62
N LYS A 81 -19.43 3.51 -9.19
CA LYS A 81 -20.21 3.41 -7.96
C LYS A 81 -19.37 3.81 -6.73
N LEU A 82 -18.10 3.42 -6.69
CA LEU A 82 -17.19 3.84 -5.62
C LEU A 82 -17.03 5.36 -5.60
N VAL A 83 -16.77 5.97 -6.75
CA VAL A 83 -16.61 7.42 -6.89
C VAL A 83 -17.90 8.15 -6.49
N ASP A 84 -19.06 7.71 -6.96
CA ASP A 84 -20.36 8.30 -6.60
C ASP A 84 -20.61 8.22 -5.09
N THR A 85 -20.21 7.11 -4.44
CA THR A 85 -20.33 6.96 -2.99
C THR A 85 -19.38 7.89 -2.23
N VAL A 86 -18.14 8.08 -2.72
CA VAL A 86 -17.18 9.06 -2.17
C VAL A 86 -17.74 10.48 -2.27
N ILE A 87 -18.25 10.85 -3.45
CA ILE A 87 -18.85 12.16 -3.70
C ILE A 87 -20.04 12.37 -2.76
N GLY A 88 -20.96 11.40 -2.68
CA GLY A 88 -22.14 11.49 -1.80
C GLY A 88 -21.81 11.67 -0.33
N PHE A 89 -20.76 11.01 0.19
CA PHE A 89 -20.29 11.25 1.55
C PHE A 89 -19.70 12.65 1.72
N MET A 90 -18.88 13.11 0.75
CA MET A 90 -18.30 14.44 0.84
C MET A 90 -19.37 15.52 0.76
N GLU A 91 -20.35 15.42 -0.12
CA GLU A 91 -21.46 16.38 -0.21
C GLU A 91 -22.33 16.40 1.05
N ARG A 92 -22.56 15.23 1.65
CA ARG A 92 -23.35 15.12 2.89
C ARG A 92 -22.66 15.72 4.10
N PHE A 93 -21.36 15.49 4.27
CA PHE A 93 -20.62 15.84 5.49
C PHE A 93 -19.74 17.07 5.35
N CYS A 94 -19.29 17.39 4.13
CA CYS A 94 -18.41 18.51 3.82
C CYS A 94 -18.92 19.26 2.59
N PRO A 95 -20.13 19.83 2.61
CA PRO A 95 -20.78 20.41 1.43
C PRO A 95 -19.98 21.54 0.77
N LYS A 96 -19.11 22.23 1.50
CA LYS A 96 -18.23 23.29 0.98
C LYS A 96 -16.81 22.79 0.62
N GLN A 97 -16.62 21.47 0.45
CA GLN A 97 -15.29 20.89 0.17
C GLN A 97 -14.67 21.43 -1.12
N ARG A 98 -15.45 21.62 -2.14
CA ARG A 98 -14.97 22.12 -3.44
C ARG A 98 -14.44 23.55 -3.30
N GLU A 99 -15.24 24.44 -2.70
CA GLU A 99 -14.88 25.84 -2.46
C GLU A 99 -13.67 25.94 -1.52
N LEU A 100 -13.56 25.04 -0.54
CA LEU A 100 -12.41 24.93 0.36
C LEU A 100 -11.12 24.62 -0.42
N THR A 101 -11.18 23.68 -1.35
CA THR A 101 -10.03 23.28 -2.18
C THR A 101 -9.64 24.39 -3.15
N GLU A 102 -10.61 25.05 -3.76
CA GLU A 102 -10.44 26.16 -4.71
C GLU A 102 -10.11 27.50 -4.03
N LYS A 103 -10.03 27.52 -2.68
CA LYS A 103 -9.74 28.70 -1.85
C LYS A 103 -10.73 29.86 -2.09
N MET A 104 -12.00 29.53 -2.26
CA MET A 104 -13.08 30.49 -2.52
C MET A 104 -13.81 30.95 -1.26
N LEU A 105 -13.44 30.44 -0.09
CA LEU A 105 -14.08 30.69 1.19
C LEU A 105 -13.42 31.84 1.94
N SER A 106 -14.22 32.64 2.66
CA SER A 106 -13.72 33.53 3.72
C SER A 106 -13.11 32.72 4.86
N SER A 107 -12.31 33.37 5.72
CA SER A 107 -11.65 32.69 6.85
C SER A 107 -12.63 31.96 7.77
N ALA A 108 -13.79 32.58 8.07
CA ALA A 108 -14.81 31.97 8.93
C ALA A 108 -15.51 30.77 8.26
N GLU A 109 -15.73 30.84 6.95
CA GLU A 109 -16.28 29.70 6.18
C GLU A 109 -15.28 28.56 6.05
N GLU A 110 -13.99 28.89 5.88
CA GLU A 110 -12.91 27.90 5.86
C GLU A 110 -12.81 27.13 7.20
N GLU A 111 -12.88 27.85 8.33
CA GLU A 111 -12.91 27.22 9.66
C GLU A 111 -14.12 26.28 9.81
N SER A 112 -15.31 26.72 9.36
CA SER A 112 -16.52 25.90 9.38
C SER A 112 -16.39 24.65 8.51
N ALA A 113 -15.87 24.78 7.29
CA ALA A 113 -15.65 23.64 6.38
C ALA A 113 -14.60 22.65 6.92
N VAL A 114 -13.57 23.14 7.59
CA VAL A 114 -12.58 22.28 8.28
C VAL A 114 -13.22 21.53 9.45
N GLU A 115 -14.11 22.18 10.20
CA GLU A 115 -14.83 21.51 11.31
C GLU A 115 -15.80 20.44 10.79
N ASP A 116 -16.46 20.65 9.66
CA ASP A 116 -17.27 19.63 9.01
C ASP A 116 -16.42 18.42 8.60
N GLY A 117 -15.23 18.64 8.05
CA GLY A 117 -14.27 17.58 7.77
C GLY A 117 -13.80 16.83 9.01
N ARG A 118 -13.66 17.52 10.15
CA ARG A 118 -13.34 16.88 11.43
C ARG A 118 -14.48 16.00 11.94
N LYS A 119 -15.71 16.44 11.78
CA LYS A 119 -16.91 15.64 12.12
C LYS A 119 -17.02 14.41 11.23
N LEU A 120 -16.81 14.57 9.91
CA LEU A 120 -16.75 13.44 8.98
C LEU A 120 -15.70 12.42 9.42
N TRP A 121 -14.49 12.90 9.73
CA TRP A 121 -13.40 12.03 10.15
C TRP A 121 -13.71 11.31 11.48
N ALA A 122 -14.35 11.97 12.45
CA ALA A 122 -14.77 11.36 13.70
C ALA A 122 -15.84 10.28 13.47
N TRP A 123 -16.91 10.62 12.73
CA TRP A 123 -17.97 9.69 12.35
C TRP A 123 -17.42 8.46 11.62
N ALA A 124 -16.51 8.67 10.67
CA ALA A 124 -15.93 7.60 9.86
C ALA A 124 -15.08 6.60 10.68
N ARG A 125 -14.75 6.90 11.93
CA ARG A 125 -13.93 6.05 12.82
C ARG A 125 -14.71 5.42 13.97
N GLU A 126 -16.00 5.68 14.07
CA GLU A 126 -16.85 5.03 15.05
C GLU A 126 -17.11 3.58 14.62
N ARG A 127 -16.96 2.65 15.55
CA ARG A 127 -17.09 1.22 15.28
C ARG A 127 -18.49 0.88 14.76
N ASP A 128 -19.52 1.36 15.43
CA ASP A 128 -20.91 1.11 15.06
C ASP A 128 -21.22 1.66 13.65
N THR A 129 -20.65 2.82 13.31
CA THR A 129 -20.71 3.36 11.96
C THR A 129 -20.11 2.40 10.94
N ILE A 130 -18.88 1.93 11.19
CA ILE A 130 -18.17 1.03 10.26
C ILE A 130 -18.94 -0.28 10.06
N GLU A 131 -19.48 -0.85 11.13
CA GLU A 131 -20.23 -2.12 11.08
C GLU A 131 -21.57 -1.98 10.33
N GLY A 132 -22.18 -0.79 10.36
CA GLY A 132 -23.44 -0.49 9.66
C GLY A 132 -23.31 -0.17 8.17
N LEU A 133 -22.09 0.08 7.66
CA LEU A 133 -21.87 0.46 6.28
C LEU A 133 -21.93 -0.73 5.31
N SER A 134 -22.52 -0.52 4.15
CA SER A 134 -22.44 -1.44 3.02
C SER A 134 -21.01 -1.55 2.47
N PHE A 135 -20.77 -2.55 1.63
CA PHE A 135 -19.44 -2.81 1.06
C PHE A 135 -18.82 -1.58 0.36
N TYR A 136 -19.58 -0.91 -0.50
CA TYR A 136 -19.12 0.31 -1.19
C TYR A 136 -18.95 1.50 -0.25
N GLU A 137 -19.82 1.64 0.75
CA GLU A 137 -19.68 2.70 1.74
C GLU A 137 -18.45 2.50 2.63
N ARG A 138 -18.11 1.27 3.00
CA ARG A 138 -16.86 0.96 3.72
C ARG A 138 -15.63 1.33 2.89
N ALA A 139 -15.62 0.98 1.61
CA ALA A 139 -14.54 1.33 0.70
C ALA A 139 -14.41 2.85 0.52
N ALA A 140 -15.52 3.57 0.30
CA ALA A 140 -15.54 5.03 0.16
C ALA A 140 -15.10 5.73 1.45
N ARG A 141 -15.59 5.28 2.62
CA ARG A 141 -15.15 5.75 3.94
C ARG A 141 -13.64 5.60 4.10
N PHE A 142 -13.09 4.41 3.81
CA PHE A 142 -11.66 4.16 3.92
C PHE A 142 -10.86 5.07 2.99
N TYR A 143 -11.30 5.23 1.73
CA TYR A 143 -10.69 6.14 0.77
C TYR A 143 -10.65 7.58 1.30
N ILE A 144 -11.76 8.10 1.82
CA ILE A 144 -11.85 9.45 2.36
C ILE A 144 -10.92 9.60 3.57
N VAL A 145 -11.01 8.72 4.56
CA VAL A 145 -10.17 8.75 5.77
C VAL A 145 -8.70 8.73 5.41
N ASN A 146 -8.30 7.90 4.46
CA ASN A 146 -6.93 7.84 3.95
C ASN A 146 -6.46 9.19 3.40
N HIS A 147 -7.31 9.90 2.66
CA HIS A 147 -6.95 11.15 2.00
C HIS A 147 -6.99 12.38 2.94
N ILE A 148 -7.85 12.40 3.97
CA ILE A 148 -7.98 13.54 4.88
C ILE A 148 -7.21 13.35 6.20
N SER A 149 -6.44 12.27 6.33
CA SER A 149 -5.64 11.99 7.51
C SER A 149 -4.17 12.36 7.34
N PHE A 150 -3.48 12.57 8.47
CA PHE A 150 -2.03 12.73 8.51
C PHE A 150 -1.37 11.35 8.34
N SER A 151 -0.26 11.27 7.61
CA SER A 151 0.59 10.07 7.42
C SER A 151 -0.04 8.84 6.75
N ALA A 152 -1.28 8.90 6.29
CA ALA A 152 -1.94 7.81 5.57
C ALA A 152 -2.01 6.44 6.32
N LEU A 153 -2.01 6.49 7.66
CA LEU A 153 -2.11 5.31 8.53
C LEU A 153 -3.55 4.78 8.66
N GLY A 154 -4.43 5.16 7.73
CA GLY A 154 -5.83 4.74 7.74
C GLY A 154 -6.53 5.06 9.07
N ASP A 155 -7.15 4.06 9.67
CA ASP A 155 -7.90 4.22 10.92
C ASP A 155 -7.01 4.52 12.16
N SER A 156 -5.69 4.38 12.05
CA SER A 156 -4.74 4.75 13.10
C SER A 156 -4.20 6.18 12.98
N ALA A 157 -4.48 6.87 11.89
CA ALA A 157 -4.03 8.24 11.66
C ALA A 157 -4.82 9.29 12.46
N SER A 158 -4.34 10.52 12.48
CA SER A 158 -5.07 11.70 12.98
C SER A 158 -5.64 12.52 11.82
N PHE A 159 -6.71 13.28 12.08
CA PHE A 159 -7.26 14.22 11.10
C PHE A 159 -6.23 15.26 10.68
N SER A 160 -6.26 15.64 9.40
CA SER A 160 -5.38 16.65 8.83
C SER A 160 -6.14 17.68 8.01
N ALA A 161 -6.35 18.88 8.57
CA ALA A 161 -6.96 19.99 7.86
C ALA A 161 -6.19 20.35 6.56
N PRO A 162 -4.83 20.38 6.53
CA PRO A 162 -4.10 20.58 5.28
C PRO A 162 -4.38 19.53 4.21
N MET A 163 -4.62 18.27 4.60
CA MET A 163 -4.95 17.22 3.65
C MET A 163 -6.40 17.32 3.16
N LEU A 164 -7.33 17.68 4.05
CA LEU A 164 -8.70 17.99 3.64
C LEU A 164 -8.74 19.10 2.60
N LYS A 165 -7.99 20.19 2.79
CA LYS A 165 -7.87 21.31 1.83
C LYS A 165 -7.28 20.91 0.47
N LYS A 166 -6.54 19.81 0.40
CA LYS A 166 -5.98 19.25 -0.84
C LYS A 166 -6.86 18.18 -1.47
N PHE A 167 -7.86 17.70 -0.74
CA PHE A 167 -8.79 16.71 -1.28
C PHE A 167 -9.61 17.33 -2.40
N ASN A 168 -9.51 16.80 -3.59
CA ASN A 168 -10.30 17.24 -4.73
C ASN A 168 -10.82 16.03 -5.51
N PHE A 169 -11.92 16.23 -6.22
CA PHE A 169 -12.54 15.14 -6.97
C PHE A 169 -11.72 14.67 -8.18
N GLY A 170 -10.70 15.44 -8.60
CA GLY A 170 -9.72 14.97 -9.59
C GLY A 170 -8.90 13.77 -9.12
N LEU A 171 -8.74 13.58 -7.79
CA LEU A 171 -8.10 12.39 -7.23
C LEU A 171 -8.87 11.10 -7.58
N THR A 172 -10.17 11.19 -7.84
CA THR A 172 -10.98 10.01 -8.21
C THR A 172 -10.64 9.47 -9.59
N GLN A 173 -10.00 10.27 -10.47
CA GLN A 173 -9.54 9.78 -11.78
C GLN A 173 -8.54 8.61 -11.63
N GLN A 174 -7.70 8.65 -10.60
CA GLN A 174 -6.76 7.55 -10.32
C GLN A 174 -7.48 6.22 -10.06
N ILE A 175 -8.70 6.26 -9.48
CA ILE A 175 -9.53 5.06 -9.27
C ILE A 175 -9.84 4.39 -10.62
N PHE A 176 -10.23 5.17 -11.64
CA PHE A 176 -10.52 4.64 -12.98
C PHE A 176 -9.27 4.11 -13.69
N ASP A 177 -8.14 4.80 -13.54
CA ASP A 177 -6.90 4.39 -14.20
C ASP A 177 -6.34 3.10 -13.60
N VAL A 178 -6.36 2.96 -12.27
CA VAL A 178 -5.97 1.72 -11.59
C VAL A 178 -6.96 0.60 -11.87
N SER A 179 -8.27 0.89 -11.92
CA SER A 179 -9.30 -0.10 -12.26
C SER A 179 -9.00 -0.81 -13.58
N LYS A 180 -8.56 -0.08 -14.62
CA LYS A 180 -8.21 -0.67 -15.92
C LYS A 180 -7.07 -1.69 -15.81
N LEU A 181 -6.09 -1.42 -14.95
CA LEU A 181 -4.96 -2.33 -14.73
C LEU A 181 -5.37 -3.59 -13.97
N LEU A 182 -6.27 -3.46 -12.99
CA LEU A 182 -6.64 -4.55 -12.09
C LEU A 182 -7.74 -5.48 -12.64
N GLN A 183 -8.25 -5.28 -13.88
CA GLN A 183 -9.37 -6.07 -14.43
C GLN A 183 -9.08 -7.58 -14.46
N ARG A 184 -7.83 -7.99 -14.60
CA ARG A 184 -7.42 -9.40 -14.67
C ARG A 184 -6.99 -9.97 -13.31
N ALA A 185 -6.98 -9.15 -12.25
CA ALA A 185 -6.50 -9.58 -10.95
C ALA A 185 -7.57 -10.38 -10.18
N GLU A 186 -7.14 -11.45 -9.55
CA GLU A 186 -7.89 -12.13 -8.50
C GLU A 186 -7.60 -11.42 -7.17
N ILE A 187 -8.62 -10.89 -6.51
CA ILE A 187 -8.48 -10.09 -5.28
C ILE A 187 -9.08 -10.85 -4.10
N TYR A 188 -8.28 -11.12 -3.09
CA TYR A 188 -8.63 -11.90 -1.92
C TYR A 188 -8.53 -11.10 -0.61
N ASN A 189 -9.23 -11.57 0.42
CA ASN A 189 -9.11 -11.11 1.81
C ASN A 189 -8.90 -12.34 2.71
N GLU A 190 -7.71 -12.91 2.60
CA GLU A 190 -7.34 -14.14 3.30
C GLU A 190 -5.99 -13.99 3.98
N SER A 191 -5.62 -14.99 4.78
CA SER A 191 -4.26 -15.07 5.30
C SER A 191 -3.27 -15.28 4.14
N PHE A 192 -2.05 -14.74 4.27
CA PHE A 192 -1.02 -14.89 3.24
C PHE A 192 -0.66 -16.36 3.00
N GLU A 193 -0.75 -17.21 4.03
CA GLU A 193 -0.54 -18.66 3.92
C GLU A 193 -1.50 -19.30 2.92
N ASN A 194 -2.78 -18.89 2.93
CA ASN A 194 -3.77 -19.42 2.01
C ASN A 194 -3.47 -19.01 0.57
N VAL A 195 -3.08 -17.75 0.37
CA VAL A 195 -2.74 -17.20 -0.94
C VAL A 195 -1.51 -17.86 -1.56
N LEU A 196 -0.62 -18.39 -0.72
CA LEU A 196 0.65 -18.98 -1.16
C LEU A 196 0.62 -20.49 -1.35
N LYS A 197 -0.46 -21.18 -0.92
CA LYS A 197 -0.56 -22.65 -0.97
C LYS A 197 -0.44 -23.25 -2.38
N ASP A 198 -0.93 -22.54 -3.40
CA ASP A 198 -0.99 -23.03 -4.79
C ASP A 198 0.07 -22.38 -5.71
N THR A 199 1.16 -21.85 -5.12
CA THR A 199 2.32 -21.39 -5.91
C THR A 199 2.96 -22.56 -6.69
N ASN A 200 3.51 -22.25 -7.86
CA ASN A 200 4.17 -23.21 -8.75
C ASN A 200 5.50 -22.64 -9.25
N ASP A 201 6.26 -23.41 -10.00
CA ASP A 201 7.62 -23.04 -10.46
C ASP A 201 7.64 -21.78 -11.35
N ASN A 202 6.52 -21.42 -11.98
CA ASN A 202 6.37 -20.21 -12.79
C ASN A 202 5.80 -19.03 -12.00
N SER A 203 5.54 -19.20 -10.70
CA SER A 203 5.07 -18.13 -9.82
C SER A 203 6.20 -17.20 -9.44
N PHE A 204 5.88 -15.93 -9.39
CA PHE A 204 6.69 -14.91 -8.73
C PHE A 204 5.86 -14.25 -7.63
N THR A 205 6.40 -14.22 -6.41
CA THR A 205 5.72 -13.62 -5.26
C THR A 205 6.49 -12.41 -4.76
N PHE A 206 5.84 -11.25 -4.72
CA PHE A 206 6.34 -10.08 -4.01
C PHE A 206 5.73 -10.04 -2.60
N LEU A 207 6.57 -9.85 -1.59
CA LEU A 207 6.20 -9.91 -0.19
C LEU A 207 6.68 -8.65 0.54
N ASP A 208 5.75 -7.89 1.11
CA ASP A 208 6.02 -6.71 1.93
C ASP A 208 5.29 -6.84 3.28
N PRO A 209 5.74 -7.77 4.16
CA PRO A 209 5.06 -8.07 5.41
C PRO A 209 5.23 -6.92 6.42
N PRO A 210 4.46 -6.91 7.54
CA PRO A 210 4.76 -6.04 8.67
C PRO A 210 6.21 -6.19 9.13
N TYR A 211 6.90 -5.06 9.34
CA TYR A 211 8.33 -5.04 9.66
C TYR A 211 8.60 -5.37 11.12
N PHE A 212 9.72 -6.01 11.38
CA PHE A 212 10.12 -6.44 12.72
C PHE A 212 10.37 -5.28 13.68
N SER A 213 11.02 -4.21 13.20
CA SER A 213 11.31 -3.02 14.00
C SER A 213 10.07 -2.21 14.38
N GLN A 214 8.96 -2.38 13.67
CA GLN A 214 7.72 -1.64 13.90
C GLN A 214 6.88 -2.22 15.06
N GLU A 215 7.21 -3.41 15.56
CA GLU A 215 6.57 -3.95 16.78
C GLU A 215 6.74 -3.03 17.99
N THR A 216 7.81 -2.24 18.00
CA THR A 216 8.16 -1.34 19.13
C THR A 216 7.72 0.11 18.96
N VAL A 217 7.30 0.54 17.76
CA VAL A 217 7.19 1.99 17.46
C VAL A 217 5.76 2.51 17.44
N ALA A 218 4.81 1.86 16.95
CA ALA A 218 3.35 2.09 17.06
C ALA A 218 2.64 1.18 16.05
N PRO A 219 1.55 0.56 16.44
CA PRO A 219 0.83 -0.33 15.52
C PRO A 219 0.24 0.46 14.36
N MET A 220 0.70 0.17 13.13
CA MET A 220 0.38 0.96 11.94
C MET A 220 -0.78 0.40 11.11
N TYR A 221 -1.08 -0.90 11.19
CA TYR A 221 -2.05 -1.56 10.31
C TYR A 221 -3.26 -2.11 11.06
N GLY A 222 -4.42 -2.07 10.39
CA GLY A 222 -5.70 -2.50 10.94
C GLY A 222 -6.38 -1.44 11.82
N PHE A 223 -7.61 -1.74 12.28
CA PHE A 223 -8.33 -0.85 13.19
C PHE A 223 -7.54 -0.66 14.49
N ARG A 224 -7.08 0.55 14.75
CA ARG A 224 -6.21 0.93 15.88
C ARG A 224 -4.94 0.07 15.99
N GLY A 225 -4.39 -0.38 14.86
CA GLY A 225 -3.14 -1.12 14.80
C GLY A 225 -3.21 -2.60 15.19
N SER A 226 -4.41 -3.17 15.27
CA SER A 226 -4.64 -4.54 15.74
C SER A 226 -3.98 -5.65 14.89
N MET A 227 -3.59 -5.35 13.66
CA MET A 227 -3.03 -6.35 12.75
C MET A 227 -1.50 -6.44 12.78
N HIS A 228 -0.85 -5.48 13.41
CA HIS A 228 0.62 -5.44 13.50
C HIS A 228 1.16 -6.30 14.66
N ALA A 229 0.51 -6.24 15.81
CA ALA A 229 0.96 -6.84 17.07
C ALA A 229 0.92 -8.37 17.11
N GLY A 230 0.50 -9.05 16.04
CA GLY A 230 0.36 -10.50 15.98
C GLY A 230 1.07 -11.17 14.82
N PHE A 231 1.87 -10.44 14.03
CA PHE A 231 2.56 -11.04 12.89
C PHE A 231 3.75 -11.89 13.37
N ARG A 232 3.72 -13.20 13.07
CA ARG A 232 4.72 -14.16 13.52
C ARG A 232 5.78 -14.36 12.44
N HIS A 233 6.90 -13.67 12.58
CA HIS A 233 8.00 -13.67 11.60
C HIS A 233 8.61 -15.06 11.34
N GLU A 234 8.64 -15.93 12.35
CA GLU A 234 9.11 -17.31 12.21
C GLU A 234 8.14 -18.17 11.38
N ASP A 235 6.82 -18.00 11.58
CA ASP A 235 5.82 -18.67 10.75
C ASP A 235 5.87 -18.15 9.31
N PHE A 236 6.06 -16.84 9.12
CA PHE A 236 6.29 -16.27 7.81
C PHE A 236 7.51 -16.87 7.10
N LEU A 237 8.65 -16.98 7.81
CA LEU A 237 9.84 -17.66 7.26
C LEU A 237 9.54 -19.11 6.87
N ARG A 238 8.80 -19.85 7.71
CA ARG A 238 8.42 -21.24 7.42
C ARG A 238 7.64 -21.32 6.12
N VAL A 239 6.65 -20.44 5.92
CA VAL A 239 5.87 -20.36 4.68
C VAL A 239 6.74 -19.97 3.49
N CYS A 240 7.68 -19.02 3.65
CA CYS A 240 8.60 -18.65 2.57
C CYS A 240 9.45 -19.83 2.06
N LYS A 241 9.81 -20.77 2.94
CA LYS A 241 10.54 -21.99 2.55
C LYS A 241 9.69 -22.98 1.74
N GLU A 242 8.37 -22.88 1.82
CA GLU A 242 7.42 -23.74 1.11
C GLU A 242 6.97 -23.15 -0.23
N ILE A 243 7.25 -21.84 -0.49
CA ILE A 243 6.90 -21.19 -1.75
C ILE A 243 7.59 -21.88 -2.91
N LYS A 244 6.80 -22.32 -3.89
CA LYS A 244 7.30 -22.76 -5.19
C LYS A 244 7.48 -21.54 -6.09
N GLY A 245 8.48 -21.61 -6.97
CA GLY A 245 8.85 -20.48 -7.82
C GLY A 245 9.76 -19.47 -7.12
N LYS A 246 9.75 -18.24 -7.59
CA LYS A 246 10.65 -17.20 -7.10
C LYS A 246 9.91 -16.17 -6.25
N PHE A 247 10.60 -15.62 -5.25
CA PHE A 247 10.05 -14.53 -4.45
C PHE A 247 11.08 -13.44 -4.18
N LEU A 248 10.57 -12.25 -3.91
CA LEU A 248 11.32 -11.11 -3.42
C LEU A 248 10.56 -10.51 -2.22
N ILE A 249 11.25 -10.34 -1.10
CA ILE A 249 10.72 -9.73 0.12
C ILE A 249 11.40 -8.38 0.31
N THR A 250 10.65 -7.38 0.74
CA THR A 250 11.17 -6.15 1.35
C THR A 250 11.03 -6.24 2.87
N TYR A 251 12.09 -5.83 3.60
CA TYR A 251 12.11 -5.89 5.06
C TYR A 251 12.98 -4.80 5.65
N ASP A 252 12.77 -4.45 6.94
CA ASP A 252 13.68 -3.56 7.67
C ASP A 252 15.06 -4.23 7.87
N ASP A 253 16.11 -3.42 7.78
CA ASP A 253 17.46 -3.88 8.03
C ASP A 253 17.73 -3.99 9.54
N SER A 254 17.44 -5.14 10.09
CA SER A 254 17.72 -5.47 11.48
C SER A 254 18.61 -6.72 11.58
N LEU A 255 19.38 -6.82 12.68
CA LEU A 255 20.22 -7.99 12.93
C LEU A 255 19.39 -9.27 13.03
N GLN A 256 18.17 -9.18 13.56
CA GLN A 256 17.24 -10.28 13.69
C GLN A 256 16.81 -10.79 12.32
N VAL A 257 16.37 -9.89 11.43
CA VAL A 257 15.94 -10.23 10.06
C VAL A 257 17.12 -10.79 9.26
N ARG A 258 18.29 -10.13 9.30
CA ARG A 258 19.50 -10.62 8.62
C ARG A 258 19.86 -12.04 9.05
N ARG A 259 19.86 -12.32 10.36
CA ARG A 259 20.18 -13.66 10.90
C ARG A 259 19.12 -14.67 10.46
N LEU A 260 17.84 -14.37 10.66
CA LEU A 260 16.71 -15.25 10.37
C LEU A 260 16.72 -15.76 8.93
N PHE A 261 16.95 -14.84 7.97
CA PHE A 261 16.89 -15.20 6.55
C PHE A 261 18.21 -15.73 5.98
N LYS A 262 19.38 -15.20 6.40
CA LYS A 262 20.69 -15.73 5.96
C LYS A 262 20.94 -17.15 6.43
N GLU A 263 20.61 -17.47 7.68
CA GLU A 263 20.75 -18.83 8.21
C GLU A 263 19.81 -19.83 7.51
N SER A 264 18.77 -19.32 6.87
CA SER A 264 17.84 -20.10 6.04
C SER A 264 18.27 -20.28 4.60
N GLY A 265 19.43 -19.74 4.19
CA GLY A 265 20.01 -19.93 2.87
C GLY A 265 19.46 -18.97 1.79
N PHE A 266 18.76 -17.91 2.17
CA PHE A 266 18.27 -16.89 1.23
C PHE A 266 19.33 -15.81 0.95
N TYR A 267 19.22 -15.19 -0.23
CA TYR A 267 20.00 -13.99 -0.57
C TYR A 267 19.44 -12.81 0.19
N VAL A 268 20.32 -12.05 0.88
CA VAL A 268 19.94 -10.87 1.68
C VAL A 268 20.84 -9.73 1.26
N GLU A 269 20.27 -8.72 0.59
CA GLU A 269 20.95 -7.56 0.03
C GLU A 269 20.41 -6.27 0.64
N PRO A 270 21.23 -5.39 1.20
CA PRO A 270 20.77 -4.11 1.70
C PRO A 270 20.48 -3.15 0.53
N TYR A 271 19.50 -2.26 0.75
CA TYR A 271 19.27 -1.10 -0.11
C TYR A 271 18.88 0.11 0.73
N SER A 272 19.20 1.30 0.23
CA SER A 272 18.89 2.54 0.93
C SER A 272 17.57 3.10 0.43
N MET A 273 16.68 3.47 1.36
CA MET A 273 15.43 4.15 1.09
C MET A 273 15.39 5.50 1.81
N THR A 274 15.04 6.56 1.09
CA THR A 274 14.88 7.88 1.69
C THR A 274 13.44 8.06 2.16
N TYR A 275 13.23 8.07 3.49
CA TYR A 275 11.92 8.39 4.07
C TYR A 275 11.77 9.90 4.20
N THR A 276 10.74 10.48 3.57
CA THR A 276 10.35 11.87 3.84
C THR A 276 9.31 11.86 4.95
N ILE A 277 9.77 11.97 6.19
CA ILE A 277 8.88 12.26 7.31
C ILE A 277 8.70 13.78 7.32
N ALA A 278 7.48 14.26 7.11
CA ALA A 278 7.15 15.68 7.28
C ALA A 278 7.15 16.02 8.79
N VAL A 279 8.32 16.19 9.36
CA VAL A 279 8.48 16.84 10.66
C VAL A 279 8.62 18.34 10.39
N LYS A 280 7.73 19.14 10.99
CA LYS A 280 7.87 20.59 10.99
C LYS A 280 9.22 20.94 11.64
N SER A 281 10.09 21.55 10.86
CA SER A 281 11.45 21.96 11.17
C SER A 281 12.53 20.87 11.00
N VAL A 282 13.41 21.16 10.05
CA VAL A 282 14.60 20.43 9.62
C VAL A 282 14.33 19.34 8.58
N GLU A 283 14.81 19.59 7.36
CA GLU A 283 15.02 18.61 6.29
C GLU A 283 16.06 17.56 6.72
N THR A 284 15.67 16.63 7.54
CA THR A 284 16.43 15.40 7.77
C THR A 284 15.66 14.28 7.09
N ALA A 285 16.00 14.02 5.83
CA ALA A 285 15.71 12.75 5.21
C ALA A 285 16.46 11.68 6.03
N LEU A 286 15.75 10.91 6.84
CA LEU A 286 16.32 9.74 7.47
C LEU A 286 16.48 8.69 6.36
N ALA A 287 17.72 8.37 6.00
CA ALA A 287 18.01 7.19 5.20
C ALA A 287 17.70 5.98 6.07
N GLY A 288 16.66 5.24 5.71
CA GLY A 288 16.40 3.92 6.28
C GLY A 288 17.12 2.88 5.42
N GLU A 289 17.86 2.01 6.05
CA GLU A 289 18.37 0.83 5.37
C GLU A 289 17.27 -0.25 5.41
N GLU A 290 16.96 -0.80 4.25
CA GLU A 290 16.03 -1.91 4.09
C GLU A 290 16.74 -3.08 3.41
N LEU A 291 16.13 -4.25 3.41
CA LEU A 291 16.64 -5.47 2.82
C LEU A 291 15.75 -5.96 1.69
N PHE A 292 16.39 -6.35 0.59
CA PHE A 292 15.82 -7.30 -0.35
C PHE A 292 16.24 -8.71 0.05
N ILE A 293 15.25 -9.60 0.17
CA ILE A 293 15.46 -10.99 0.50
C ILE A 293 14.82 -11.84 -0.58
N SER A 294 15.57 -12.79 -1.15
CA SER A 294 15.08 -13.63 -2.25
C SER A 294 15.62 -15.06 -2.21
N ASN A 295 14.90 -15.98 -2.84
CA ASN A 295 15.37 -17.37 -3.05
C ASN A 295 16.13 -17.57 -4.36
N TYR A 296 16.46 -16.50 -5.06
CA TYR A 296 17.26 -16.52 -6.29
C TYR A 296 18.24 -15.34 -6.28
N LYS A 297 19.33 -15.49 -7.01
CA LYS A 297 20.28 -14.37 -7.19
C LYS A 297 19.68 -13.37 -8.17
N ALA A 298 19.24 -12.23 -7.67
CA ALA A 298 18.74 -11.13 -8.50
C ALA A 298 19.89 -10.50 -9.31
N LYS A 299 19.56 -9.86 -10.45
CA LYS A 299 20.53 -9.03 -11.16
C LYS A 299 20.89 -7.86 -10.26
N SER A 300 22.16 -7.75 -9.84
CA SER A 300 22.62 -6.60 -9.04
C SER A 300 22.63 -5.37 -9.93
N THR A 301 21.92 -4.32 -9.52
CA THR A 301 22.00 -2.97 -10.13
C THR A 301 23.02 -2.08 -9.41
N VAL A 302 23.69 -2.59 -8.39
CA VAL A 302 24.80 -1.90 -7.76
C VAL A 302 26.01 -2.05 -8.67
N LEU A 303 26.36 -0.98 -9.40
CA LEU A 303 27.73 -0.81 -9.89
C LEU A 303 28.59 -0.79 -8.62
N LEU A 304 29.18 -1.92 -8.28
CA LEU A 304 30.30 -1.92 -7.35
C LEU A 304 31.40 -1.12 -8.07
N ASP A 305 31.80 0.01 -7.47
CA ASP A 305 33.00 0.75 -7.84
C ASP A 305 34.24 -0.11 -7.50
N ASP A 306 34.37 -1.26 -8.17
CA ASP A 306 35.54 -2.15 -8.07
C ASP A 306 36.54 -1.94 -9.24
N ASP A 307 36.38 -0.87 -10.04
CA ASP A 307 37.34 -0.51 -11.10
C ASP A 307 38.13 0.76 -10.76
N ILE A 308 38.54 0.93 -9.48
CA ILE A 308 39.61 1.86 -9.15
C ILE A 308 40.71 1.07 -8.41
N LEU A 309 41.59 0.42 -9.17
CA LEU A 309 42.95 0.12 -8.81
C LEU A 309 43.86 0.48 -10.00
#